data_17eec35aabaab14fbfbc190c26f5319b
#
_entry.id   17eec35aabaab14fbfbc190c26f5319b
#
_cell.length_a   1.000
_cell.length_b   1.000
_cell.length_c   1.000
_cell.angle_alpha   90.00
_cell.angle_beta   90.00
_cell.angle_gamma   90.00
#
_symmetry.space_group_name_H-M   'P 1'
#
loop_
_entity.id
_entity.type
_entity.pdbx_description
1 polymer ?
#
loop_
_entity_poly.entity_id
_entity_poly.type
_entity_poly.pdbx_seq_one_letter_code
_entity_poly.pdbx_strand_id
1 'polypeptide(L)' 'MNSKHITNYKPKDFADLLGVSVKTLQRWDRENILKAKRTPTDRRYYTY' A
#
# COMPACT_ATOMS: atom_id res chain seq x y z
N MET A 1 11.30 -12.66 -16.41
CA MET A 1 11.23 -12.16 -16.01
C MET A 1 11.01 -11.34 -15.50
N ASN A 2 10.89 -11.04 -15.30
CA ASN A 2 10.72 -10.22 -14.86
C ASN A 2 10.74 -9.58 -14.05
N SER A 3 10.87 -9.54 -13.79
CA SER A 3 10.94 -9.00 -13.01
C SER A 3 11.15 -7.77 -12.59
N LYS A 4 11.37 -7.08 -12.79
CA LYS A 4 11.42 -5.94 -12.49
C LYS A 4 10.27 -5.36 -12.27
N HIS A 5 9.42 -5.96 -11.96
CA HIS A 5 8.24 -5.41 -11.80
C HIS A 5 8.05 -4.77 -10.54
N ILE A 6 7.26 -3.75 -10.45
CA ILE A 6 6.80 -3.15 -9.24
C ILE A 6 5.79 -4.07 -8.64
N THR A 7 6.01 -4.47 -7.40
CA THR A 7 5.07 -5.33 -6.71
C THR A 7 3.98 -4.46 -6.10
N ASN A 8 2.75 -4.76 -6.45
CA ASN A 8 1.61 -4.06 -5.89
C ASN A 8 1.13 -4.81 -4.66
N TYR A 9 1.07 -4.12 -3.53
CA TYR A 9 0.67 -4.73 -2.27
C TYR A 9 -0.72 -4.26 -1.89
N LYS A 10 -1.56 -5.19 -1.47
CA LYS A 10 -2.81 -4.81 -0.82
C LYS A 10 -2.49 -4.19 0.52
N PRO A 11 -3.38 -3.36 1.07
CA PRO A 11 -3.09 -2.71 2.34
C PRO A 11 -2.69 -3.67 3.44
N LYS A 12 -3.38 -4.81 3.54
CA LYS A 12 -3.07 -5.78 4.57
C LYS A 12 -1.66 -6.34 4.40
N ASP A 13 -1.30 -6.68 3.17
CA ASP A 13 0.01 -7.24 2.89
C ASP A 13 1.10 -6.24 3.15
N PHE A 14 0.87 -4.99 2.78
CA PHE A 14 1.86 -3.94 3.00
C PHE A 14 2.01 -3.64 4.48
N ALA A 15 0.92 -3.68 5.23
CA ALA A 15 0.98 -3.49 6.67
C ALA A 15 1.82 -4.58 7.31
N ASP A 16 1.62 -5.83 6.88
CA ASP A 16 2.42 -6.93 7.39
C ASP A 16 3.90 -6.75 7.07
N LEU A 17 4.20 -6.29 5.86
CA LEU A 17 5.57 -6.06 5.44
C LEU A 17 6.25 -5.02 6.31
N LEU A 18 5.54 -3.98 6.67
CA LEU A 18 6.08 -2.90 7.49
C LEU A 18 5.99 -3.16 8.98
N GLY A 19 5.25 -4.18 9.38
CA GLY A 19 5.07 -4.48 10.80
C GLY A 19 4.12 -3.54 11.50
N VAL A 20 3.13 -3.02 10.79
CA VAL A 20 2.14 -2.11 11.38
C VAL A 20 0.74 -2.62 11.05
N SER A 21 -0.27 -2.01 11.67
CA SER A 21 -1.65 -2.39 11.40
C SER A 21 -2.17 -1.67 10.16
N VAL A 22 -3.21 -2.24 9.55
CA VAL A 22 -3.87 -1.60 8.42
C VAL A 22 -4.42 -0.23 8.84
N LYS A 23 -4.91 -0.13 10.06
CA LYS A 23 -5.42 1.15 10.55
C LYS A 23 -4.35 2.22 10.56
N THR A 24 -3.11 1.84 10.90
CA THR A 24 -1.99 2.76 10.87
C THR A 24 -1.72 3.24 9.44
N LEU A 25 -1.79 2.32 8.47
CA LEU A 25 -1.62 2.71 7.07
C LEU A 25 -2.69 3.68 6.63
N GLN A 26 -3.94 3.44 7.05
CA GLN A 26 -5.03 4.33 6.68
C GLN A 26 -4.82 5.72 7.24
N ARG A 27 -4.34 5.81 8.47
CA ARG A 27 -4.06 7.10 9.08
C ARG A 27 -2.92 7.80 8.35
N TRP A 28 -1.87 7.07 8.01
CA TRP A 28 -0.74 7.64 7.30
C TRP A 28 -1.15 8.15 5.92
N ASP A 29 -2.06 7.44 5.26
CA ASP A 29 -2.59 7.89 3.97
C ASP A 29 -3.32 9.22 4.15
N ARG A 30 -4.16 9.31 5.18
CA ARG A 30 -4.93 10.51 5.44
C ARG A 30 -4.03 11.69 5.79
N GLU A 31 -2.93 11.42 6.48
CA GLU A 31 -2.01 12.48 6.92
C GLU A 31 -0.91 12.76 5.88
N ASN A 32 -0.99 12.14 4.72
CA ASN A 32 -0.01 12.32 3.65
C ASN A 32 1.41 11.87 4.05
N ILE A 33 1.52 10.99 5.02
CA ILE A 33 2.81 10.44 5.40
C ILE A 33 3.18 9.33 4.43
N LEU A 34 2.21 8.47 4.10
CA LEU A 34 2.42 7.39 3.16
C LEU A 34 1.12 7.19 2.40
N LYS A 35 1.03 7.79 1.23
CA LYS A 35 -0.21 7.76 0.47
C LYS A 35 -0.31 6.48 -0.34
N ALA A 36 -1.50 5.90 -0.31
CA ALA A 36 -1.81 4.75 -1.15
C ALA A 36 -2.15 5.24 -2.55
N LYS A 37 -1.86 4.39 -3.52
CA LYS A 37 -2.31 4.61 -4.88
C LYS A 37 -3.66 3.94 -5.08
N ARG A 38 -4.35 4.30 -6.11
CA ARG A 38 -5.67 3.72 -6.38
C ARG A 38 -5.73 3.18 -7.78
N THR A 39 -6.39 2.05 -7.91
CA THR A 39 -6.66 1.46 -9.23
C THR A 39 -7.86 2.16 -9.86
N PRO A 40 -8.12 1.93 -11.15
CA PRO A 40 -9.32 2.48 -11.77
C PRO A 40 -10.62 2.01 -11.11
N THR A 41 -10.58 0.88 -10.38
CA THR A 41 -11.74 0.41 -9.64
C THR A 41 -11.77 0.94 -8.21
N ASP A 42 -10.95 1.95 -7.92
CA ASP A 42 -10.91 2.63 -6.63
C ASP A 42 -10.46 1.74 -5.49
N ARG A 43 -9.53 0.85 -5.78
CA ARG A 43 -8.91 0.02 -4.75
C ARG A 43 -7.55 0.59 -4.39
N ARG A 44 -7.26 0.60 -3.10
CA ARG A 44 -5.98 1.09 -2.64
C ARG A 44 -4.91 0.02 -2.80
N TYR A 45 -3.71 0.45 -3.16
CA TYR A 45 -2.56 -0.43 -3.19
C TYR A 45 -1.30 0.37 -2.92
N TYR A 46 -0.24 -0.32 -2.53
CA TYR A 46 1.04 0.30 -2.26
C TYR A 46 2.10 -0.37 -3.13
N THR A 47 3.12 0.39 -3.45
CA THR A 47 4.27 -0.14 -4.18
C THR A 47 5.50 0.01 -3.29
N TYR A 48 6.40 -0.92 -3.39
CA TYR A 48 7.58 -0.92 -2.54
C TYR A 48 8.85 -0.61 -3.31
#